data_521c3c657316911546d67b63b79b1042
#
_entry.id   521c3c657316911546d67b63b79b1042
#
_cell.length_a   1.000
_cell.length_b   1.000
_cell.length_c   1.000
_cell.angle_alpha   90.00
_cell.angle_beta   90.00
_cell.angle_gamma   90.00
#
_symmetry.space_group_name_H-M   'P 1'
#
loop_
_entity.id
_entity.type
_entity.pdbx_description
1 polymer ?
#
loop_
_entity_poly.entity_id
_entity_poly.type
_entity_poly.pdbx_seq_one_letter_code
_entity_poly.pdbx_strand_id
1 'polypeptide(L)'
;WLDEQPAQNIYTQCLTRTLDKKGFVMMTFTPESGMTPVIQQFMNDRKKGQFLVQAGWDEAPHLDEDAKEQILAQYLPNEREMRTRGQPVFGRGMVFPYTLDKLVVEDFTIPAHWNRICGIDFGFDHPTAIVWGAINPENGCFYITDEYRESRQTATQHAIAIRSRSVQPPIAWPHDGNRTFDGGDSMAVQYRQEGVNFLPEHFTNPPDLLQTKG
;
A
#
# COMPACT_ATOMS: atom_id res chain seq x y z
N TRP A 1 -14.68 8.22 -24.11
CA TRP A 1 -13.25 8.20 -23.96
C TRP A 1 -12.85 9.04 -22.75
N LEU A 2 -12.01 8.48 -21.91
CA LEU A 2 -11.40 9.13 -20.75
C LEU A 2 -9.90 9.24 -21.04
N ASP A 3 -9.43 10.45 -21.13
CA ASP A 3 -8.01 10.76 -21.19
C ASP A 3 -7.53 10.93 -19.75
N GLU A 4 -6.48 10.26 -19.41
CA GLU A 4 -6.01 10.04 -18.05
C GLU A 4 -6.87 9.07 -17.21
N GLN A 5 -6.25 8.55 -16.14
CA GLN A 5 -6.85 7.55 -15.26
C GLN A 5 -7.96 8.17 -14.40
N PRO A 6 -9.22 7.72 -14.52
CA PRO A 6 -10.31 8.22 -13.69
C PRO A 6 -10.29 7.58 -12.30
N ALA A 7 -10.90 8.26 -11.34
CA ALA A 7 -11.27 7.63 -10.09
C ALA A 7 -12.32 6.51 -10.33
N GLN A 8 -12.33 5.47 -9.48
CA GLN A 8 -13.20 4.29 -9.63
C GLN A 8 -14.69 4.65 -9.77
N ASN A 9 -15.17 5.62 -8.99
CA ASN A 9 -16.56 6.09 -9.05
C ASN A 9 -16.91 6.73 -10.40
N ILE A 10 -15.99 7.48 -11.01
CA ILE A 10 -16.17 8.08 -12.33
C ILE A 10 -16.25 6.99 -13.41
N TYR A 11 -15.32 6.03 -13.37
CA TYR A 11 -15.34 4.89 -14.27
C TYR A 11 -16.67 4.11 -14.20
N THR A 12 -17.14 3.80 -12.99
CA THR A 12 -18.42 3.10 -12.77
C THR A 12 -19.62 3.89 -13.33
N GLN A 13 -19.63 5.21 -13.12
CA GLN A 13 -20.70 6.07 -13.68
C GLN A 13 -20.66 6.10 -15.21
N CYS A 14 -19.50 6.12 -15.84
CA CYS A 14 -19.37 6.05 -17.29
C CYS A 14 -19.93 4.73 -17.84
N LEU A 15 -19.63 3.59 -17.18
CA LEU A 15 -20.20 2.28 -17.55
C LEU A 15 -21.74 2.31 -17.48
N THR A 16 -22.30 2.85 -16.42
CA THR A 16 -23.76 2.95 -16.26
C THR A 16 -24.39 3.74 -17.40
N ARG A 17 -23.78 4.85 -17.83
CA ARG A 17 -24.29 5.70 -18.91
C ARG A 17 -24.18 5.08 -20.30
N THR A 18 -23.25 4.16 -20.50
CA THR A 18 -23.10 3.46 -21.78
C THR A 18 -24.02 2.23 -21.92
N LEU A 19 -24.65 1.80 -20.82
CA LEU A 19 -25.44 0.57 -20.79
C LEU A 19 -26.62 0.61 -21.77
N ASP A 20 -27.38 1.71 -21.79
CA ASP A 20 -28.57 1.87 -22.62
C ASP A 20 -28.30 1.78 -24.13
N LYS A 21 -27.16 2.31 -24.56
CA LYS A 21 -26.75 2.33 -25.98
C LYS A 21 -25.79 1.21 -26.38
N LYS A 22 -25.52 0.25 -25.48
CA LYS A 22 -24.49 -0.79 -25.67
C LYS A 22 -23.13 -0.21 -26.05
N GLY A 23 -22.81 0.95 -25.48
CA GLY A 23 -21.54 1.63 -25.73
C GLY A 23 -20.38 0.97 -24.98
N PHE A 24 -19.20 1.50 -25.20
CA PHE A 24 -18.01 1.08 -24.46
C PHE A 24 -17.31 2.29 -23.84
N VAL A 25 -16.49 2.04 -22.83
CA VAL A 25 -15.62 3.04 -22.22
C VAL A 25 -14.18 2.71 -22.60
N MET A 26 -13.48 3.69 -23.15
CA MET A 26 -12.05 3.61 -23.44
C MET A 26 -11.31 4.56 -22.52
N MET A 27 -10.18 4.11 -22.00
CA MET A 27 -9.27 4.92 -21.17
C MET A 27 -7.87 4.86 -21.75
N THR A 28 -7.21 6.00 -21.81
CA THR A 28 -5.81 6.11 -22.21
C THR A 28 -5.05 6.88 -21.13
N PHE A 29 -4.04 6.28 -20.54
CA PHE A 29 -3.30 6.92 -19.45
C PHE A 29 -1.93 6.26 -19.22
N THR A 30 -1.03 7.01 -18.61
CA THR A 30 0.16 6.46 -17.96
C THR A 30 -0.18 6.17 -16.49
N PRO A 31 0.14 4.99 -15.94
CA PRO A 31 -0.31 4.57 -14.61
C PRO A 31 0.48 5.23 -13.46
N GLU A 32 0.50 6.57 -13.44
CA GLU A 32 1.28 7.38 -12.48
C GLU A 32 0.80 7.25 -11.04
N SER A 33 -0.47 6.92 -10.85
CA SER A 33 -1.06 6.72 -9.53
C SER A 33 -0.84 5.31 -8.96
N GLY A 34 -0.04 4.49 -9.65
CA GLY A 34 0.26 3.12 -9.24
C GLY A 34 -0.92 2.16 -9.40
N MET A 35 -0.97 1.13 -8.59
CA MET A 35 -1.98 0.06 -8.65
C MET A 35 -3.30 0.50 -8.01
N THR A 36 -4.05 1.35 -8.71
CA THR A 36 -5.37 1.76 -8.27
C THR A 36 -6.41 0.65 -8.49
N PRO A 37 -7.61 0.73 -7.89
CA PRO A 37 -8.67 -0.25 -8.11
C PRO A 37 -9.05 -0.43 -9.59
N VAL A 38 -9.02 0.65 -10.39
CA VAL A 38 -9.27 0.57 -11.84
C VAL A 38 -8.18 -0.26 -12.52
N ILE A 39 -6.91 0.02 -12.26
CA ILE A 39 -5.78 -0.72 -12.84
C ILE A 39 -5.82 -2.17 -12.40
N GLN A 40 -6.01 -2.44 -11.11
CA GLN A 40 -6.11 -3.79 -10.57
C GLN A 40 -7.21 -4.60 -11.27
N GLN A 41 -8.37 -4.00 -11.49
CA GLN A 41 -9.46 -4.64 -12.21
C GLN A 41 -9.07 -5.05 -13.63
N PHE A 42 -8.31 -4.23 -14.37
CA PHE A 42 -7.91 -4.54 -15.75
C PHE A 42 -6.70 -5.48 -15.83
N MET A 43 -5.80 -5.44 -14.87
CA MET A 43 -4.61 -6.28 -14.87
C MET A 43 -4.85 -7.66 -14.27
N ASN A 44 -5.46 -7.72 -13.08
CA ASN A 44 -5.55 -8.94 -12.27
C ASN A 44 -6.95 -9.57 -12.31
N ASP A 45 -8.01 -8.74 -12.33
CA ASP A 45 -9.41 -9.19 -12.18
C ASP A 45 -10.25 -8.91 -13.44
N ARG A 46 -9.65 -9.07 -14.62
CA ARG A 46 -10.27 -8.73 -15.90
C ARG A 46 -11.55 -9.54 -16.15
N LYS A 47 -12.63 -8.81 -16.38
CA LYS A 47 -13.93 -9.40 -16.66
C LYS A 47 -14.14 -9.61 -18.16
N LYS A 48 -15.09 -10.47 -18.52
CA LYS A 48 -15.50 -10.68 -19.91
C LYS A 48 -15.90 -9.35 -20.56
N GLY A 49 -15.33 -9.05 -21.71
CA GLY A 49 -15.59 -7.81 -22.44
C GLY A 49 -14.65 -6.65 -22.06
N GLN A 50 -13.70 -6.88 -21.18
CA GLN A 50 -12.64 -5.90 -20.88
C GLN A 50 -11.35 -6.29 -21.60
N PHE A 51 -10.67 -5.28 -22.18
CA PHE A 51 -9.43 -5.42 -22.90
C PHE A 51 -8.41 -4.47 -22.34
N LEU A 52 -7.15 -4.88 -22.28
CA LEU A 52 -6.01 -4.06 -21.90
C LEU A 52 -4.97 -4.16 -22.99
N VAL A 53 -4.51 -3.00 -23.46
CA VAL A 53 -3.36 -2.88 -24.34
C VAL A 53 -2.33 -2.03 -23.60
N GLN A 54 -1.12 -2.53 -23.50
CA GLN A 54 0.03 -1.80 -22.97
C GLN A 54 1.01 -1.58 -24.10
N ALA A 55 1.54 -0.37 -24.20
CA ALA A 55 2.57 -0.02 -25.16
C ALA A 55 3.73 0.66 -24.44
N GLY A 56 4.92 0.25 -24.74
CA GLY A 56 6.17 0.85 -24.26
C GLY A 56 6.87 1.68 -25.34
N TRP A 57 7.96 2.30 -24.96
CA TRP A 57 8.81 3.04 -25.90
C TRP A 57 9.44 2.14 -26.96
N ASP A 58 9.63 0.83 -26.65
CA ASP A 58 10.15 -0.15 -27.60
C ASP A 58 9.20 -0.38 -28.78
N GLU A 59 7.88 -0.13 -28.57
CA GLU A 59 6.85 -0.23 -29.59
C GLU A 59 6.58 1.10 -30.31
N ALA A 60 7.38 2.15 -30.01
CA ALA A 60 7.28 3.49 -30.59
C ALA A 60 8.54 3.85 -31.39
N PRO A 61 8.77 3.23 -32.57
CA PRO A 61 9.99 3.39 -33.35
C PRO A 61 10.19 4.80 -33.93
N HIS A 62 9.15 5.65 -33.83
CA HIS A 62 9.21 7.05 -34.26
C HIS A 62 9.84 7.98 -33.21
N LEU A 63 10.07 7.50 -32.00
CA LEU A 63 10.72 8.27 -30.94
C LEU A 63 12.24 8.20 -31.11
N ASP A 64 12.85 9.38 -31.17
CA ASP A 64 14.30 9.54 -31.25
C ASP A 64 15.00 9.04 -29.98
N GLU A 65 16.10 8.28 -30.15
CA GLU A 65 16.81 7.67 -29.00
C GLU A 65 17.47 8.74 -28.12
N ASP A 66 18.04 9.78 -28.71
CA ASP A 66 18.66 10.89 -27.94
C ASP A 66 17.61 11.61 -27.09
N ALA A 67 16.38 11.81 -27.64
CA ALA A 67 15.28 12.39 -26.90
C ALA A 67 14.81 11.46 -25.75
N LYS A 68 14.76 10.15 -25.98
CA LYS A 68 14.45 9.16 -24.93
C LYS A 68 15.44 9.23 -23.77
N GLU A 69 16.74 9.27 -24.06
CA GLU A 69 17.77 9.35 -23.03
C GLU A 69 17.70 10.65 -22.23
N GLN A 70 17.48 11.78 -22.90
CA GLN A 70 17.33 13.07 -22.23
C GLN A 70 16.14 13.10 -21.28
N ILE A 71 15.01 12.55 -21.70
CA ILE A 71 13.80 12.46 -20.87
C ILE A 71 14.02 11.50 -19.70
N LEU A 72 14.63 10.32 -19.95
CA LEU A 72 14.93 9.36 -18.90
C LEU A 72 15.86 9.91 -17.82
N ALA A 73 16.78 10.79 -18.17
CA ALA A 73 17.67 11.44 -17.21
C ALA A 73 16.92 12.34 -16.21
N GLN A 74 15.73 12.82 -16.57
CA GLN A 74 14.89 13.68 -15.73
C GLN A 74 13.97 12.90 -14.79
N TYR A 75 13.71 11.61 -15.07
CA TYR A 75 12.84 10.78 -14.25
C TYR A 75 13.61 10.13 -13.10
N LEU A 76 12.93 10.02 -11.97
CA LEU A 76 13.42 9.23 -10.86
C LEU A 76 13.56 7.75 -11.29
N PRO A 77 14.55 7.01 -10.75
CA PRO A 77 14.79 5.61 -11.15
C PRO A 77 13.55 4.71 -11.09
N ASN A 78 12.68 4.95 -10.09
CA ASN A 78 11.43 4.23 -9.90
C ASN A 78 10.30 4.63 -10.88
N GLU A 79 10.42 5.79 -11.54
CA GLU A 79 9.43 6.24 -12.53
C GLU A 79 9.77 5.77 -13.96
N ARG A 80 11.03 5.42 -14.19
CA ARG A 80 11.52 5.06 -15.54
C ARG A 80 10.76 3.88 -16.15
N GLU A 81 10.55 2.82 -15.40
CA GLU A 81 9.84 1.62 -15.87
C GLU A 81 8.38 1.91 -16.24
N MET A 82 7.71 2.73 -15.44
CA MET A 82 6.36 3.18 -15.72
C MET A 82 6.27 3.98 -17.03
N ARG A 83 7.18 4.93 -17.20
CA ARG A 83 7.22 5.82 -18.38
C ARG A 83 7.64 5.09 -19.64
N THR A 84 8.57 4.15 -19.53
CA THR A 84 9.10 3.42 -20.70
C THR A 84 8.29 2.21 -21.10
N ARG A 85 7.65 1.52 -20.16
CA ARG A 85 6.94 0.26 -20.41
C ARG A 85 5.45 0.31 -20.14
N GLY A 86 4.92 1.46 -19.67
CA GLY A 86 3.50 1.59 -19.29
C GLY A 86 3.10 0.64 -18.15
N GLN A 87 4.07 0.15 -17.38
CA GLN A 87 3.77 -0.71 -16.24
C GLN A 87 3.46 0.16 -15.02
N PRO A 88 2.36 -0.12 -14.30
CA PRO A 88 2.08 0.60 -13.07
C PRO A 88 3.21 0.35 -12.09
N VAL A 89 4.04 1.35 -11.90
CA VAL A 89 4.96 1.36 -10.77
C VAL A 89 4.15 1.79 -9.57
N PHE A 90 4.38 1.15 -8.46
CA PHE A 90 3.73 1.51 -7.21
C PHE A 90 3.89 3.02 -6.98
N GLY A 91 2.76 3.74 -6.99
CA GLY A 91 2.68 5.15 -7.31
C GLY A 91 3.21 6.11 -6.25
N ARG A 92 2.93 7.39 -6.47
CA ARG A 92 3.12 8.47 -5.50
C ARG A 92 2.56 8.05 -4.14
N GLY A 93 3.42 7.98 -3.12
CA GLY A 93 3.04 7.54 -1.78
C GLY A 93 3.61 6.18 -1.37
N MET A 94 4.40 5.52 -2.21
CA MET A 94 5.17 4.36 -1.74
C MET A 94 6.19 4.81 -0.69
N VAL A 95 6.05 4.23 0.47
CA VAL A 95 7.05 4.38 1.55
C VAL A 95 8.35 3.66 1.16
N PHE A 96 8.24 2.57 0.40
CA PHE A 96 9.38 1.79 -0.09
C PHE A 96 9.39 1.77 -1.62
N PRO A 97 10.29 2.51 -2.29
CA PRO A 97 10.34 2.63 -3.75
C PRO A 97 11.06 1.43 -4.41
N TYR A 98 10.70 0.23 -4.00
CA TYR A 98 11.25 -1.01 -4.53
C TYR A 98 10.14 -1.89 -5.09
N THR A 99 10.45 -2.65 -6.12
CA THR A 99 9.56 -3.66 -6.69
C THR A 99 9.45 -4.88 -5.76
N LEU A 100 8.31 -5.57 -5.79
CA LEU A 100 8.07 -6.71 -4.89
C LEU A 100 9.11 -7.82 -5.04
N ASP A 101 9.62 -8.06 -6.24
CA ASP A 101 10.67 -9.03 -6.51
C ASP A 101 11.98 -8.76 -5.76
N LYS A 102 12.21 -7.50 -5.37
CA LYS A 102 13.36 -7.10 -4.54
C LYS A 102 13.08 -7.16 -3.04
N LEU A 103 11.83 -7.17 -2.65
CA LEU A 103 11.40 -7.17 -1.25
C LEU A 103 11.00 -8.56 -0.76
N VAL A 104 10.42 -9.38 -1.64
CA VAL A 104 9.98 -10.73 -1.28
C VAL A 104 11.17 -11.67 -1.29
N VAL A 105 11.30 -12.44 -0.23
CA VAL A 105 12.29 -13.51 -0.09
C VAL A 105 11.58 -14.84 0.03
N GLU A 106 12.28 -15.95 -0.25
CA GLU A 106 11.74 -17.26 0.00
C GLU A 106 11.43 -17.47 1.48
N ASP A 107 10.37 -18.20 1.77
CA ASP A 107 9.95 -18.50 3.13
C ASP A 107 11.04 -19.26 3.89
N PHE A 108 11.32 -18.80 5.09
CA PHE A 108 12.23 -19.48 6.01
C PHE A 108 11.75 -19.36 7.45
N THR A 109 12.21 -20.26 8.30
CA THR A 109 11.88 -20.22 9.72
C THR A 109 12.66 -19.11 10.43
N ILE A 110 11.97 -18.12 10.98
CA ILE A 110 12.58 -17.05 11.77
C ILE A 110 13.16 -17.61 13.07
N PRO A 111 14.48 -17.51 13.30
CA PRO A 111 15.11 -18.01 14.50
C PRO A 111 14.52 -17.40 15.79
N ALA A 112 14.39 -18.21 16.84
CA ALA A 112 13.76 -17.78 18.08
C ALA A 112 14.52 -16.64 18.80
N HIS A 113 15.83 -16.54 18.57
CA HIS A 113 16.67 -15.50 19.18
C HIS A 113 16.61 -14.14 18.49
N TRP A 114 15.95 -14.05 17.33
CA TRP A 114 15.79 -12.76 16.66
C TRP A 114 14.81 -11.88 17.42
N ASN A 115 15.18 -10.60 17.56
CA ASN A 115 14.27 -9.60 18.12
C ASN A 115 13.08 -9.41 17.22
N ARG A 116 11.90 -9.37 17.82
CA ARG A 116 10.63 -9.20 17.12
C ARG A 116 9.90 -7.97 17.64
N ILE A 117 9.20 -7.29 16.74
CA ILE A 117 8.38 -6.12 17.03
C ILE A 117 7.15 -6.12 16.15
N CYS A 118 6.07 -5.53 16.65
CA CYS A 118 4.91 -5.15 15.84
C CYS A 118 4.82 -3.64 15.69
N GLY A 119 4.21 -3.19 14.60
CA GLY A 119 3.73 -1.83 14.45
C GLY A 119 2.23 -1.82 14.21
N ILE A 120 1.52 -0.87 14.80
CA ILE A 120 0.09 -0.65 14.55
C ILE A 120 -0.15 0.75 14.03
N ASP A 121 -1.08 0.88 13.08
CA ASP A 121 -1.70 2.13 12.66
C ASP A 121 -3.21 2.04 12.91
N PHE A 122 -3.75 2.97 13.70
CA PHE A 122 -5.13 2.93 14.11
C PHE A 122 -6.06 3.51 13.05
N GLY A 123 -7.17 2.82 12.80
CA GLY A 123 -8.22 3.28 11.91
C GLY A 123 -9.58 2.72 12.32
N PHE A 124 -10.65 3.29 11.75
CA PHE A 124 -12.00 2.73 11.87
C PHE A 124 -12.65 2.61 10.49
N ASP A 125 -13.01 3.72 9.83
CA ASP A 125 -13.45 3.69 8.42
C ASP A 125 -12.28 3.37 7.48
N HIS A 126 -11.11 3.95 7.73
CA HIS A 126 -9.85 3.41 7.24
C HIS A 126 -9.45 2.20 8.09
N PRO A 127 -8.86 1.17 7.50
CA PRO A 127 -8.52 -0.04 8.25
C PRO A 127 -7.48 0.23 9.35
N THR A 128 -7.65 -0.41 10.50
CA THR A 128 -6.52 -0.63 11.41
C THR A 128 -5.56 -1.60 10.73
N ALA A 129 -4.29 -1.22 10.65
CA ALA A 129 -3.24 -2.04 10.07
C ALA A 129 -2.21 -2.42 11.13
N ILE A 130 -1.79 -3.68 11.13
CA ILE A 130 -0.77 -4.21 12.04
C ILE A 130 0.22 -5.03 11.22
N VAL A 131 1.50 -4.82 11.49
CA VAL A 131 2.59 -5.52 10.82
C VAL A 131 3.51 -6.14 11.86
N TRP A 132 3.82 -7.43 11.71
CA TRP A 132 4.78 -8.15 12.53
C TRP A 132 6.11 -8.23 11.81
N GLY A 133 7.19 -8.07 12.54
CA GLY A 133 8.52 -8.16 11.96
C GLY A 133 9.56 -8.73 12.91
N ALA A 134 10.66 -9.17 12.31
CA ALA A 134 11.82 -9.69 12.99
C ALA A 134 13.10 -9.05 12.41
N ILE A 135 14.08 -8.80 13.26
CA ILE A 135 15.38 -8.22 12.86
C ILE A 135 16.44 -9.31 12.92
N ASN A 136 17.10 -9.53 11.79
CA ASN A 136 18.30 -10.35 11.76
C ASN A 136 19.45 -9.60 12.44
N PRO A 137 19.99 -10.09 13.56
CA PRO A 137 21.06 -9.39 14.30
C PRO A 137 22.42 -9.39 13.57
N GLU A 138 22.61 -10.28 12.58
CA GLU A 138 23.88 -10.41 11.87
C GLU A 138 24.04 -9.34 10.78
N ASN A 139 22.97 -8.97 10.08
CA ASN A 139 23.02 -8.06 8.95
C ASN A 139 22.10 -6.84 9.10
N GLY A 140 21.30 -6.77 10.17
CA GLY A 140 20.35 -5.68 10.44
C GLY A 140 19.12 -5.67 9.53
N CYS A 141 18.91 -6.70 8.67
CA CYS A 141 17.72 -6.78 7.85
C CYS A 141 16.46 -6.95 8.69
N PHE A 142 15.44 -6.17 8.37
CA PHE A 142 14.11 -6.29 8.95
C PHE A 142 13.22 -7.10 8.03
N TYR A 143 12.68 -8.20 8.54
CA TYR A 143 11.77 -9.09 7.81
C TYR A 143 10.34 -8.90 8.30
N ILE A 144 9.42 -8.60 7.39
CA ILE A 144 7.98 -8.62 7.68
C ILE A 144 7.53 -10.07 7.66
N THR A 145 6.92 -10.52 8.73
CA THR A 145 6.58 -11.93 8.96
C THR A 145 5.08 -12.21 8.94
N ASP A 146 4.25 -11.20 9.17
CA ASP A 146 2.79 -11.30 9.14
C ASP A 146 2.16 -9.90 9.02
N GLU A 147 0.92 -9.84 8.58
CA GLU A 147 0.12 -8.62 8.50
C GLU A 147 -1.32 -8.87 8.95
N TYR A 148 -1.98 -7.79 9.35
CA TYR A 148 -3.41 -7.75 9.64
C TYR A 148 -3.95 -6.40 9.19
N ARG A 149 -5.10 -6.39 8.53
CA ARG A 149 -5.73 -5.16 8.06
C ARG A 149 -7.24 -5.31 8.01
N GLU A 150 -7.95 -4.60 8.89
CA GLU A 150 -9.42 -4.65 8.95
C GLU A 150 -10.01 -3.30 9.31
N SER A 151 -11.16 -2.98 8.70
CA SER A 151 -11.94 -1.77 8.98
C SER A 151 -13.14 -2.08 9.85
N ARG A 152 -13.64 -1.07 10.55
CA ARG A 152 -14.89 -1.11 11.32
C ARG A 152 -14.94 -2.21 12.37
N GLN A 153 -13.81 -2.50 12.96
CA GLN A 153 -13.68 -3.43 14.07
C GLN A 153 -13.43 -2.67 15.38
N THR A 154 -13.85 -3.25 16.48
CA THR A 154 -13.59 -2.73 17.83
C THR A 154 -12.18 -3.09 18.31
N ALA A 155 -11.68 -2.39 19.35
CA ALA A 155 -10.42 -2.73 19.99
C ALA A 155 -10.38 -4.20 20.45
N THR A 156 -11.49 -4.72 20.96
CA THR A 156 -11.64 -6.13 21.37
C THR A 156 -11.44 -7.10 20.20
N GLN A 157 -12.06 -6.81 19.04
CA GLN A 157 -11.92 -7.66 17.86
C GLN A 157 -10.49 -7.67 17.31
N HIS A 158 -9.86 -6.50 17.24
CA HIS A 158 -8.45 -6.38 16.88
C HIS A 158 -7.54 -7.12 17.87
N ALA A 159 -7.80 -6.98 19.18
CA ALA A 159 -7.03 -7.66 20.23
C ALA A 159 -7.14 -9.19 20.12
N ILE A 160 -8.31 -9.73 19.79
CA ILE A 160 -8.48 -11.17 19.51
C ILE A 160 -7.59 -11.59 18.33
N ALA A 161 -7.62 -10.83 17.24
CA ALA A 161 -6.79 -11.12 16.08
C ALA A 161 -5.28 -11.05 16.41
N ILE A 162 -4.83 -10.08 17.21
CA ILE A 162 -3.44 -9.99 17.68
C ILE A 162 -3.07 -11.21 18.51
N ARG A 163 -3.88 -11.54 19.51
CA ARG A 163 -3.60 -12.63 20.47
C ARG A 163 -3.72 -14.03 19.85
N SER A 164 -4.37 -14.18 18.72
CA SER A 164 -4.44 -15.46 18.00
C SER A 164 -3.11 -15.88 17.36
N ARG A 165 -2.13 -14.97 17.24
CA ARG A 165 -0.81 -15.27 16.72
C ARG A 165 0.03 -16.01 17.76
N SER A 166 0.82 -16.97 17.30
CA SER A 166 1.69 -17.78 18.17
C SER A 166 2.80 -16.97 18.84
N VAL A 167 3.20 -15.86 18.24
CA VAL A 167 4.22 -14.93 18.74
C VAL A 167 3.61 -13.56 18.94
N GLN A 168 3.74 -13.02 20.14
CA GLN A 168 3.17 -11.73 20.55
C GLN A 168 4.29 -10.77 20.99
N PRO A 169 5.03 -10.18 20.05
CA PRO A 169 6.06 -9.21 20.40
C PRO A 169 5.42 -7.90 20.88
N PRO A 170 6.20 -7.02 21.54
CA PRO A 170 5.72 -5.70 21.89
C PRO A 170 5.29 -4.92 20.64
N ILE A 171 4.25 -4.10 20.77
CA ILE A 171 3.67 -3.32 19.67
C ILE A 171 4.06 -1.87 19.81
N ALA A 172 4.75 -1.34 18.81
CA ALA A 172 4.98 0.09 18.64
C ALA A 172 3.69 0.74 18.12
N TRP A 173 3.30 1.86 18.69
CA TRP A 173 2.03 2.52 18.40
C TRP A 173 2.21 4.03 18.24
N PRO A 174 1.41 4.70 17.37
CA PRO A 174 1.53 6.12 17.07
C PRO A 174 0.84 7.02 18.10
N HIS A 175 1.16 8.30 18.09
CA HIS A 175 0.60 9.32 18.98
C HIS A 175 -0.94 9.39 18.99
N ASP A 176 -1.60 9.09 17.89
CA ASP A 176 -3.07 9.11 17.79
C ASP A 176 -3.76 8.02 18.61
N GLY A 177 -3.03 7.01 19.08
CA GLY A 177 -3.52 6.08 20.11
C GLY A 177 -3.90 6.73 21.43
N ASN A 178 -3.48 7.99 21.66
CA ASN A 178 -3.91 8.78 22.82
C ASN A 178 -5.29 9.43 22.64
N ARG A 179 -5.88 9.40 21.44
CA ARG A 179 -7.21 9.97 21.19
C ARG A 179 -8.27 9.24 22.00
N THR A 180 -9.17 10.02 22.57
CA THR A 180 -10.38 9.54 23.28
C THR A 180 -11.60 9.84 22.43
N PHE A 181 -12.59 8.97 22.47
CA PHE A 181 -13.91 9.20 21.88
C PHE A 181 -14.91 9.38 23.01
N ASP A 182 -15.70 10.45 22.95
CA ASP A 182 -16.80 10.77 23.89
C ASP A 182 -16.41 10.73 25.38
N GLY A 183 -15.19 11.13 25.72
CA GLY A 183 -14.71 11.17 27.11
C GLY A 183 -14.38 9.80 27.73
N GLY A 184 -14.33 8.75 26.91
CA GLY A 184 -13.92 7.41 27.33
C GLY A 184 -12.41 7.22 27.40
N ASP A 185 -11.99 5.98 27.56
CA ASP A 185 -10.58 5.59 27.52
C ASP A 185 -9.96 5.84 26.14
N SER A 186 -8.67 6.18 26.11
CA SER A 186 -7.95 6.32 24.84
C SER A 186 -7.84 4.97 24.13
N MET A 187 -7.63 4.99 22.81
CA MET A 187 -7.49 3.74 22.03
C MET A 187 -6.41 2.83 22.59
N ALA A 188 -5.24 3.37 22.93
CA ALA A 188 -4.16 2.58 23.51
C ALA A 188 -4.54 1.96 24.86
N VAL A 189 -5.33 2.65 25.69
CA VAL A 189 -5.85 2.11 26.96
C VAL A 189 -6.82 0.97 26.71
N GLN A 190 -7.75 1.11 25.78
CA GLN A 190 -8.71 0.05 25.44
C GLN A 190 -7.99 -1.23 24.98
N TYR A 191 -7.00 -1.11 24.10
CA TYR A 191 -6.21 -2.28 23.66
C TYR A 191 -5.40 -2.93 24.80
N ARG A 192 -4.83 -2.11 25.71
CA ARG A 192 -4.12 -2.64 26.90
C ARG A 192 -5.05 -3.39 27.84
N GLN A 193 -6.28 -2.91 28.04
CA GLN A 193 -7.31 -3.60 28.82
C GLN A 193 -7.66 -4.96 28.22
N GLU A 194 -7.58 -5.08 26.90
CA GLU A 194 -7.76 -6.35 26.17
C GLU A 194 -6.49 -7.23 26.16
N GLY A 195 -5.44 -6.85 26.89
CA GLY A 195 -4.22 -7.64 27.02
C GLY A 195 -3.23 -7.49 25.86
N VAL A 196 -3.34 -6.45 25.06
CA VAL A 196 -2.37 -6.15 24.01
C VAL A 196 -1.11 -5.52 24.60
N ASN A 197 0.07 -6.06 24.24
CA ASN A 197 1.35 -5.65 24.77
C ASN A 197 1.93 -4.46 23.99
N PHE A 198 1.44 -3.26 24.28
CA PHE A 198 2.00 -2.04 23.72
C PHE A 198 3.29 -1.62 24.41
N LEU A 199 4.23 -1.07 23.63
CA LEU A 199 5.37 -0.35 24.20
C LEU A 199 4.88 0.74 25.18
N PRO A 200 5.65 1.04 26.24
CA PRO A 200 5.25 2.06 27.22
C PRO A 200 4.98 3.41 26.60
N GLU A 201 5.82 3.80 25.64
CA GLU A 201 5.75 5.09 24.95
C GLU A 201 5.31 4.89 23.50
N HIS A 202 4.56 5.87 22.98
CA HIS A 202 4.23 5.95 21.56
C HIS A 202 5.42 6.55 20.78
N PHE A 203 5.49 6.24 19.50
CA PHE A 203 6.42 6.92 18.60
C PHE A 203 5.77 8.20 18.01
N THR A 204 6.63 9.14 17.62
CA THR A 204 6.25 10.32 16.85
C THR A 204 6.89 10.22 15.47
N ASN A 205 6.16 10.58 14.43
CA ASN A 205 6.74 10.66 13.10
C ASN A 205 7.78 11.79 13.06
N PRO A 206 8.97 11.54 12.50
CA PRO A 206 9.93 12.60 12.27
C PRO A 206 9.31 13.75 11.45
N PRO A 207 9.66 15.01 11.69
CA PRO A 207 9.13 16.16 10.97
C PRO A 207 9.23 16.03 9.45
N ASP A 208 10.29 15.40 8.97
CA ASP A 208 10.60 15.25 7.54
C ASP A 208 9.63 14.30 6.81
N LEU A 209 9.02 13.33 7.51
CA LEU A 209 8.00 12.45 6.96
C LEU A 209 6.61 13.10 6.86
N LEU A 210 6.38 14.20 7.58
CA LEU A 210 5.14 14.96 7.52
C LEU A 210 5.05 15.86 6.28
N GLN A 211 6.18 16.20 5.66
CA GLN A 211 6.23 17.05 4.46
C GLN A 211 5.92 16.29 3.17
N THR A 212 5.89 14.97 3.17
CA THR A 212 5.59 14.14 1.99
C THR A 212 4.10 13.76 1.85
N LYS A 213 3.23 14.24 2.75
CA LYS A 213 1.78 14.07 2.68
C LYS A 213 1.10 15.34 2.13
N GLY A 214 1.53 15.77 0.95
CA GLY A 214 0.92 16.84 0.18
C GLY A 214 0.28 16.28 -1.11
#